data_9760b96ff1b97e720f8603bb901c81d0
#
_entry.id   9760b96ff1b97e720f8603bb901c81d0
#
_cell.length_a   1.000
_cell.length_b   1.000
_cell.length_c   1.000
_cell.angle_alpha   90.00
_cell.angle_beta   90.00
_cell.angle_gamma   90.00
#
_symmetry.space_group_name_H-M   'P 1'
#
loop_
_entity.id
_entity.type
_entity.pdbx_description
1 polymer ?
#
loop_
_entity_poly.entity_id
_entity_poly.type
_entity_poly.pdbx_seq_one_letter_code
_entity_poly.pdbx_strand_id
1 'polypeptide(L)'
;MSQSPTEKSATAAEESSASSDAGVLYVGIDLGTSRTSVAASNGVRVTLASYVGYPKDVVSKKLLKQDILYGDEAIAHRLSLDLYRPLEHGVLKVIGDGSAEDEGNLRASRDLLIEAIRRARPRKDELVYAVIGAPAQASITSKSSIIDIARECVDSVMLCSEPFAVAYGQDMLDDVLVIDIGAGTVDLCRMHGTMPEDSDQITLKTAGDFVDAKLTDLIRQNHPGAQFSDRMLKDIKERHSSVADVMQPVLVTLPVDGKPTEFDLTSEIQTACRSIVPPIVEGLGKLVGTFDPEFQERLKDRVLLAGGGSQIKGLDLAIEKEMVERLGGGKVSRIEEPLYGGANGALKIAHDMPEDFWERLK
;
A
#
# COMPACT_ATOMS: atom_id res chain seq x y z
N MET A 1 -52.49 64.89 35.75
CA MET A 1 -51.31 65.70 35.36
C MET A 1 -50.09 65.03 35.93
N SER A 2 -49.35 64.25 35.23
CA SER A 2 -47.92 64.04 35.42
C SER A 2 -47.46 62.98 34.45
N GLN A 3 -46.55 63.33 33.61
CA GLN A 3 -45.97 62.48 32.57
C GLN A 3 -44.85 61.65 33.15
N SER A 4 -44.76 60.40 32.75
CA SER A 4 -43.63 59.52 32.99
C SER A 4 -42.59 59.68 31.86
N PRO A 5 -41.29 59.61 32.17
CA PRO A 5 -40.27 59.43 31.09
C PRO A 5 -39.99 58.02 30.81
N THR A 6 -39.87 57.72 29.52
CA THR A 6 -39.47 56.45 28.84
C THR A 6 -38.01 56.11 29.11
N GLU A 7 -37.74 54.97 29.68
CA GLU A 7 -36.45 54.33 29.69
C GLU A 7 -36.19 53.64 28.38
N LYS A 8 -35.11 54.01 27.72
CA LYS A 8 -34.53 53.27 26.59
C LYS A 8 -33.64 52.16 27.13
N SER A 9 -34.08 50.92 26.98
CA SER A 9 -33.24 49.75 27.18
C SER A 9 -32.38 49.54 25.92
N ALA A 10 -31.08 49.68 26.09
CA ALA A 10 -30.10 49.28 25.09
C ALA A 10 -29.86 47.77 25.22
N THR A 11 -30.35 47.01 24.27
CA THR A 11 -29.97 45.61 24.11
C THR A 11 -28.56 45.53 23.50
N ALA A 12 -27.60 45.17 24.34
CA ALA A 12 -26.30 44.73 23.86
C ALA A 12 -26.48 43.36 23.17
N ALA A 13 -26.20 43.34 21.89
CA ALA A 13 -26.07 42.09 21.17
C ALA A 13 -24.80 41.36 21.67
N GLU A 14 -24.98 40.28 22.37
CA GLU A 14 -23.92 39.32 22.59
C GLU A 14 -23.56 38.71 21.26
N GLU A 15 -22.45 39.10 20.67
CA GLU A 15 -21.76 38.38 19.65
C GLU A 15 -21.23 37.06 20.28
N SER A 16 -22.00 35.99 20.17
CA SER A 16 -21.54 34.66 20.44
C SER A 16 -20.46 34.36 19.38
N SER A 17 -19.20 34.47 19.79
CA SER A 17 -18.09 33.85 19.07
C SER A 17 -18.33 32.34 19.11
N ALA A 18 -18.98 31.80 18.06
CA ALA A 18 -18.92 30.40 17.75
C ALA A 18 -17.45 30.11 17.45
N SER A 19 -16.73 29.60 18.43
CA SER A 19 -15.51 28.85 18.16
C SER A 19 -15.92 27.70 17.20
N SER A 20 -15.55 27.82 15.95
CA SER A 20 -15.64 26.68 15.03
C SER A 20 -14.73 25.61 15.62
N ASP A 21 -15.34 24.62 16.26
CA ASP A 21 -14.64 23.39 16.64
C ASP A 21 -14.26 22.73 15.31
N ALA A 22 -13.05 23.06 14.84
CA ALA A 22 -12.52 22.51 13.59
C ALA A 22 -12.38 21.00 13.83
N GLY A 23 -13.25 20.22 13.20
CA GLY A 23 -13.20 18.75 13.30
C GLY A 23 -11.85 18.21 12.86
N VAL A 24 -11.50 17.00 13.28
CA VAL A 24 -10.29 16.30 12.85
C VAL A 24 -10.67 15.17 11.89
N LEU A 25 -10.04 15.16 10.73
CA LEU A 25 -10.07 14.03 9.80
C LEU A 25 -8.84 13.16 10.03
N TYR A 26 -9.04 11.95 10.51
CA TYR A 26 -8.00 10.93 10.59
C TYR A 26 -7.90 10.18 9.27
N VAL A 27 -6.66 10.01 8.77
CA VAL A 27 -6.39 9.36 7.48
C VAL A 27 -5.31 8.30 7.65
N GLY A 28 -5.62 7.08 7.25
CA GLY A 28 -4.67 6.00 7.11
C GLY A 28 -4.30 5.81 5.63
N ILE A 29 -3.03 5.77 5.32
CA ILE A 29 -2.50 5.59 3.97
C ILE A 29 -1.54 4.41 3.94
N ASP A 30 -1.78 3.48 3.02
CA ASP A 30 -0.85 2.45 2.62
C ASP A 30 -0.23 2.88 1.29
N LEU A 31 1.04 3.32 1.34
CA LEU A 31 1.75 3.90 0.20
C LEU A 31 2.52 2.83 -0.57
N GLY A 32 1.79 1.96 -1.26
CA GLY A 32 2.38 0.80 -1.92
C GLY A 32 2.93 1.06 -3.33
N THR A 33 3.92 0.27 -3.74
CA THR A 33 4.61 0.36 -5.03
C THR A 33 3.69 0.26 -6.24
N SER A 34 2.63 -0.54 -6.18
CA SER A 34 1.68 -0.71 -7.29
C SER A 34 0.37 0.01 -7.07
N ARG A 35 -0.08 0.10 -5.82
CA ARG A 35 -1.35 0.69 -5.42
C ARG A 35 -1.15 1.45 -4.12
N THR A 36 -1.77 2.61 -4.03
CA THR A 36 -1.87 3.40 -2.81
C THR A 36 -3.31 3.29 -2.32
N SER A 37 -3.50 2.81 -1.10
CA SER A 37 -4.81 2.68 -0.47
C SER A 37 -4.99 3.73 0.63
N VAL A 38 -6.18 4.31 0.71
CA VAL A 38 -6.54 5.35 1.67
C VAL A 38 -7.81 4.94 2.39
N ALA A 39 -7.81 5.07 3.70
CA ALA A 39 -8.98 4.95 4.56
C ALA A 39 -9.07 6.19 5.45
N ALA A 40 -10.27 6.76 5.61
CA ALA A 40 -10.47 7.98 6.39
C ALA A 40 -11.66 7.88 7.33
N SER A 41 -11.60 8.62 8.45
CA SER A 41 -12.64 8.60 9.51
C SER A 41 -14.00 9.10 9.05
N ASN A 42 -14.09 9.81 7.92
CA ASN A 42 -15.35 10.20 7.28
C ASN A 42 -15.99 9.07 6.44
N GLY A 43 -15.46 7.84 6.50
CA GLY A 43 -15.94 6.67 5.79
C GLY A 43 -15.41 6.51 4.36
N VAL A 44 -14.56 7.42 3.88
CA VAL A 44 -13.95 7.28 2.56
C VAL A 44 -12.94 6.14 2.60
N ARG A 45 -13.07 5.24 1.60
CA ARG A 45 -12.08 4.23 1.26
C ARG A 45 -11.82 4.29 -0.23
N VAL A 46 -10.57 4.43 -0.63
CA VAL A 46 -10.19 4.51 -2.05
C VAL A 46 -8.83 3.88 -2.27
N THR A 47 -8.69 3.22 -3.40
CA THR A 47 -7.41 2.70 -3.89
C THR A 47 -7.14 3.32 -5.26
N LEU A 48 -5.91 3.75 -5.49
CA LEU A 48 -5.46 4.19 -6.80
C LEU A 48 -4.17 3.45 -7.19
N ALA A 49 -4.01 3.15 -8.47
CA ALA A 49 -2.74 2.63 -8.96
C ALA A 49 -1.66 3.70 -8.76
N SER A 50 -0.48 3.32 -8.27
CA SER A 50 0.62 4.24 -7.94
C SER A 50 1.34 4.71 -9.21
N TYR A 51 0.58 5.39 -10.09
CA TYR A 51 1.06 5.96 -11.34
C TYR A 51 0.64 7.41 -11.47
N VAL A 52 1.56 8.24 -11.97
CA VAL A 52 1.31 9.66 -12.30
C VAL A 52 1.80 9.91 -13.71
N GLY A 53 1.01 10.61 -14.51
CA GLY A 53 1.33 10.91 -15.90
C GLY A 53 1.19 12.37 -16.22
N TYR A 54 2.14 12.91 -16.97
CA TYR A 54 2.14 14.29 -17.47
C TYR A 54 2.07 14.29 -19.00
N PRO A 55 1.21 15.13 -19.63
CA PRO A 55 1.14 15.21 -21.08
C PRO A 55 2.51 15.54 -21.70
N LYS A 56 2.95 14.72 -22.67
CA LYS A 56 4.27 14.84 -23.32
C LYS A 56 4.45 16.13 -24.11
N ASP A 57 3.39 16.60 -24.75
CA ASP A 57 3.45 17.70 -25.72
C ASP A 57 2.12 18.46 -25.82
N VAL A 58 2.08 19.45 -26.70
CA VAL A 58 0.91 20.30 -26.94
C VAL A 58 -0.30 19.50 -27.46
N VAL A 59 -0.06 18.40 -28.21
CA VAL A 59 -1.12 17.57 -28.77
C VAL A 59 -1.80 16.76 -27.67
N SER A 60 -1.00 16.12 -26.83
CA SER A 60 -1.49 15.37 -25.65
C SER A 60 -2.19 16.29 -24.65
N LYS A 61 -1.66 17.49 -24.38
CA LYS A 61 -2.34 18.50 -23.54
C LYS A 61 -3.72 18.88 -24.09
N LYS A 62 -3.81 19.13 -25.39
CA LYS A 62 -5.08 19.47 -26.04
C LYS A 62 -6.07 18.31 -26.02
N LEU A 63 -5.58 17.07 -26.15
CA LEU A 63 -6.39 15.84 -26.12
C LEU A 63 -6.95 15.57 -24.74
N LEU A 64 -6.09 15.58 -23.72
CA LEU A 64 -6.41 15.14 -22.36
C LEU A 64 -7.09 16.22 -21.53
N LYS A 65 -6.84 17.51 -21.83
CA LYS A 65 -7.39 18.68 -21.11
C LYS A 65 -7.13 18.68 -19.59
N GLN A 66 -6.12 17.95 -19.18
CA GLN A 66 -5.63 17.85 -17.81
C GLN A 66 -4.11 17.95 -17.83
N ASP A 67 -3.53 18.56 -16.81
CA ASP A 67 -2.07 18.70 -16.69
C ASP A 67 -1.42 17.51 -15.99
N ILE A 68 -2.21 16.75 -15.21
CA ILE A 68 -1.76 15.57 -14.48
C ILE A 68 -2.88 14.53 -14.50
N LEU A 69 -2.53 13.28 -14.78
CA LEU A 69 -3.42 12.12 -14.67
C LEU A 69 -2.87 11.13 -13.64
N TYR A 70 -3.76 10.44 -12.96
CA TYR A 70 -3.42 9.54 -11.86
C TYR A 70 -3.99 8.14 -12.06
N GLY A 71 -3.31 7.15 -11.50
CA GLY A 71 -3.82 5.80 -11.39
C GLY A 71 -4.15 5.15 -12.74
N ASP A 72 -5.29 4.48 -12.79
CA ASP A 72 -5.73 3.74 -13.99
C ASP A 72 -5.97 4.66 -15.20
N GLU A 73 -6.37 5.92 -14.97
CA GLU A 73 -6.52 6.92 -16.06
C GLU A 73 -5.16 7.24 -16.69
N ALA A 74 -4.12 7.46 -15.89
CA ALA A 74 -2.76 7.65 -16.38
C ALA A 74 -2.27 6.43 -17.19
N ILE A 75 -2.53 5.23 -16.70
CA ILE A 75 -2.18 3.98 -17.39
C ILE A 75 -2.93 3.86 -18.74
N ALA A 76 -4.21 4.19 -18.78
CA ALA A 76 -5.02 4.14 -19.99
C ALA A 76 -4.48 5.07 -21.09
N HIS A 77 -3.95 6.23 -20.70
CA HIS A 77 -3.41 7.24 -21.61
C HIS A 77 -1.87 7.23 -21.72
N ARG A 78 -1.19 6.18 -21.29
CA ARG A 78 0.28 6.07 -21.18
C ARG A 78 1.07 6.45 -22.43
N LEU A 79 0.50 6.27 -23.63
CA LEU A 79 1.19 6.61 -24.89
C LEU A 79 1.30 8.13 -25.10
N SER A 80 0.39 8.90 -24.50
CA SER A 80 0.35 10.37 -24.58
C SER A 80 0.98 11.03 -23.34
N LEU A 81 1.51 10.26 -22.39
CA LEU A 81 2.01 10.74 -21.11
C LEU A 81 3.48 10.35 -20.89
N ASP A 82 4.24 11.25 -20.28
CA ASP A 82 5.40 10.88 -19.50
C ASP A 82 4.87 10.22 -18.22
N LEU A 83 4.94 8.90 -18.18
CA LEU A 83 4.33 8.09 -17.14
C LEU A 83 5.38 7.66 -16.12
N TYR A 84 5.11 7.99 -14.86
CA TYR A 84 5.96 7.65 -13.72
C TYR A 84 5.26 6.63 -12.81
N ARG A 85 6.05 5.68 -12.30
CA ARG A 85 5.72 4.83 -11.16
C ARG A 85 6.69 5.22 -10.05
N PRO A 86 6.32 6.20 -9.21
CA PRO A 86 7.27 6.90 -8.34
C PRO A 86 7.74 6.08 -7.14
N LEU A 87 7.17 4.89 -6.92
CA LEU A 87 7.52 4.01 -5.82
C LEU A 87 8.19 2.74 -6.33
N GLU A 88 9.29 2.36 -5.70
CA GLU A 88 10.00 1.12 -5.95
C GLU A 88 10.34 0.46 -4.60
N HIS A 89 10.00 -0.82 -4.46
CA HIS A 89 10.16 -1.54 -3.19
C HIS A 89 9.56 -0.79 -1.99
N GLY A 90 8.37 -0.19 -2.17
CA GLY A 90 7.65 0.54 -1.13
C GLY A 90 8.25 1.89 -0.71
N VAL A 91 9.31 2.34 -1.36
CA VAL A 91 9.96 3.63 -1.09
C VAL A 91 9.92 4.53 -2.31
N LEU A 92 10.16 5.84 -2.10
CA LEU A 92 10.24 6.79 -3.19
C LEU A 92 11.43 6.43 -4.10
N LYS A 93 11.16 6.33 -5.41
CA LYS A 93 12.17 6.06 -6.42
C LYS A 93 12.97 7.33 -6.71
N VAL A 94 14.02 7.56 -5.91
CA VAL A 94 14.95 8.68 -6.07
C VAL A 94 16.34 8.09 -6.22
N ILE A 95 16.98 8.32 -7.37
CA ILE A 95 18.32 7.82 -7.67
C ILE A 95 19.38 8.74 -7.04
N GLY A 96 19.03 10.02 -6.84
CA GLY A 96 19.91 11.03 -6.23
C GLY A 96 21.01 11.53 -7.15
N ASP A 97 20.92 11.28 -8.46
CA ASP A 97 21.88 11.71 -9.46
C ASP A 97 21.53 13.07 -10.10
N GLY A 98 20.39 13.66 -9.74
CA GLY A 98 19.90 14.93 -10.29
C GLY A 98 19.49 14.84 -11.75
N SER A 99 19.23 13.66 -12.28
CA SER A 99 18.73 13.46 -13.63
C SER A 99 17.30 13.97 -13.81
N ALA A 100 16.89 14.23 -15.05
CA ALA A 100 15.49 14.58 -15.36
C ALA A 100 14.50 13.46 -14.95
N GLU A 101 14.95 12.20 -14.95
CA GLU A 101 14.14 11.07 -14.46
C GLU A 101 13.98 11.14 -12.94
N ASP A 102 15.02 11.50 -12.22
CA ASP A 102 15.02 11.67 -10.77
C ASP A 102 14.08 12.79 -10.33
N GLU A 103 14.20 13.96 -10.98
CA GLU A 103 13.28 15.09 -10.77
C GLU A 103 11.82 14.71 -11.10
N GLY A 104 11.60 13.96 -12.18
CA GLY A 104 10.29 13.46 -12.58
C GLY A 104 9.69 12.50 -11.56
N ASN A 105 10.49 11.56 -11.03
CA ASN A 105 10.04 10.63 -9.98
C ASN A 105 9.72 11.35 -8.66
N LEU A 106 10.53 12.32 -8.26
CA LEU A 106 10.30 13.11 -7.04
C LEU A 106 8.99 13.91 -7.15
N ARG A 107 8.80 14.61 -8.30
CA ARG A 107 7.57 15.33 -8.59
C ARG A 107 6.36 14.39 -8.58
N ALA A 108 6.46 13.23 -9.25
CA ALA A 108 5.38 12.26 -9.31
C ALA A 108 5.05 11.65 -7.93
N SER A 109 6.06 11.45 -7.08
CA SER A 109 5.86 11.01 -5.68
C SER A 109 5.04 12.01 -4.89
N ARG A 110 5.41 13.29 -5.00
CA ARG A 110 4.69 14.39 -4.36
C ARG A 110 3.24 14.47 -4.85
N ASP A 111 3.04 14.49 -6.16
CA ASP A 111 1.71 14.60 -6.76
C ASP A 111 0.83 13.39 -6.41
N LEU A 112 1.40 12.18 -6.34
CA LEU A 112 0.68 10.96 -5.92
C LEU A 112 0.19 11.04 -4.47
N LEU A 113 1.06 11.46 -3.54
CA LEU A 113 0.70 11.54 -2.13
C LEU A 113 -0.34 12.63 -1.88
N ILE A 114 -0.19 13.82 -2.49
CA ILE A 114 -1.17 14.89 -2.43
C ILE A 114 -2.52 14.41 -2.97
N GLU A 115 -2.53 13.70 -4.11
CA GLU A 115 -3.77 13.15 -4.68
C GLU A 115 -4.40 12.10 -3.77
N ALA A 116 -3.61 11.23 -3.13
CA ALA A 116 -4.11 10.26 -2.16
C ALA A 116 -4.84 10.94 -0.99
N ILE A 117 -4.22 11.97 -0.40
CA ILE A 117 -4.84 12.74 0.69
C ILE A 117 -6.07 13.50 0.20
N ARG A 118 -6.01 14.12 -0.99
CA ARG A 118 -7.18 14.79 -1.59
C ARG A 118 -8.37 13.84 -1.77
N ARG A 119 -8.11 12.58 -2.07
CA ARG A 119 -9.16 11.55 -2.21
C ARG A 119 -9.79 11.16 -0.88
N ALA A 120 -9.16 11.41 0.25
CA ALA A 120 -9.79 11.28 1.57
C ALA A 120 -10.91 12.32 1.79
N ARG A 121 -11.01 13.34 0.93
CA ARG A 121 -12.02 14.41 0.93
C ARG A 121 -12.05 15.23 2.24
N PRO A 122 -10.90 15.81 2.66
CA PRO A 122 -10.89 16.72 3.79
C PRO A 122 -11.76 17.95 3.51
N ARG A 123 -12.46 18.45 4.52
CA ARG A 123 -13.15 19.73 4.45
C ARG A 123 -12.16 20.87 4.70
N LYS A 124 -12.49 22.08 4.28
CA LYS A 124 -11.58 23.25 4.39
C LYS A 124 -11.29 23.69 5.82
N ASP A 125 -12.20 23.38 6.74
CA ASP A 125 -12.18 23.74 8.15
C ASP A 125 -11.77 22.59 9.06
N GLU A 126 -11.30 21.48 8.48
CA GLU A 126 -10.93 20.25 9.18
C GLU A 126 -9.40 20.14 9.29
N LEU A 127 -8.89 19.81 10.48
CA LEU A 127 -7.50 19.39 10.63
C LEU A 127 -7.34 17.98 10.08
N VAL A 128 -6.23 17.72 9.39
CA VAL A 128 -5.94 16.41 8.80
C VAL A 128 -4.76 15.77 9.52
N TYR A 129 -5.00 14.64 10.19
CA TYR A 129 -3.97 13.85 10.86
C TYR A 129 -3.80 12.53 10.14
N ALA A 130 -2.59 12.28 9.62
CA ALA A 130 -2.32 11.13 8.77
C ALA A 130 -1.33 10.15 9.41
N VAL A 131 -1.62 8.86 9.29
CA VAL A 131 -0.65 7.78 9.50
C VAL A 131 -0.38 7.12 8.16
N ILE A 132 0.89 7.03 7.78
CA ILE A 132 1.31 6.45 6.50
C ILE A 132 2.12 5.19 6.77
N GLY A 133 1.68 4.07 6.19
CA GLY A 133 2.42 2.83 6.15
C GLY A 133 3.63 2.95 5.20
N ALA A 134 4.76 2.44 5.66
CA ALA A 134 5.99 2.33 4.87
C ALA A 134 6.66 0.98 5.18
N PRO A 135 7.47 0.41 4.25
CA PRO A 135 8.21 -0.81 4.54
C PRO A 135 9.06 -0.67 5.81
N ALA A 136 9.10 -1.73 6.60
CA ALA A 136 9.77 -1.72 7.90
C ALA A 136 11.22 -1.23 7.79
N GLN A 137 11.96 -1.75 6.81
CA GLN A 137 13.38 -1.44 6.59
C GLN A 137 13.63 -0.32 5.58
N ALA A 138 12.65 0.56 5.34
CA ALA A 138 12.88 1.77 4.53
C ALA A 138 13.94 2.66 5.19
N SER A 139 14.81 3.27 4.37
CA SER A 139 15.87 4.16 4.85
C SER A 139 15.31 5.40 5.55
N ILE A 140 16.09 5.97 6.47
CA ILE A 140 15.73 7.22 7.17
C ILE A 140 15.45 8.33 6.15
N THR A 141 16.26 8.44 5.11
CA THR A 141 16.09 9.43 4.04
C THR A 141 14.73 9.27 3.35
N SER A 142 14.37 8.04 2.97
CA SER A 142 13.08 7.76 2.33
C SER A 142 11.91 8.09 3.26
N LYS A 143 12.00 7.72 4.55
CA LYS A 143 11.01 8.04 5.56
C LYS A 143 10.85 9.56 5.75
N SER A 144 11.97 10.31 5.84
CA SER A 144 11.93 11.78 5.94
C SER A 144 11.29 12.41 4.71
N SER A 145 11.61 11.96 3.50
CA SER A 145 11.03 12.51 2.28
C SER A 145 9.50 12.30 2.22
N ILE A 146 8.98 11.16 2.68
CA ILE A 146 7.53 10.93 2.76
C ILE A 146 6.88 11.92 3.74
N ILE A 147 7.49 12.12 4.92
CA ILE A 147 7.01 13.07 5.94
C ILE A 147 7.00 14.50 5.38
N ASP A 148 8.10 14.92 4.75
CA ASP A 148 8.24 16.28 4.21
C ASP A 148 7.18 16.59 3.15
N ILE A 149 6.93 15.63 2.25
CA ILE A 149 5.88 15.76 1.23
C ILE A 149 4.49 15.79 1.89
N ALA A 150 4.22 14.90 2.85
CA ALA A 150 2.91 14.83 3.50
C ALA A 150 2.58 16.13 4.25
N ARG A 151 3.55 16.75 4.91
CA ARG A 151 3.40 18.02 5.62
C ARG A 151 2.95 19.20 4.75
N GLU A 152 3.03 19.08 3.44
CA GLU A 152 2.49 20.11 2.54
C GLU A 152 0.95 20.11 2.48
N CYS A 153 0.29 19.02 2.91
CA CYS A 153 -1.15 18.84 2.74
C CYS A 153 -1.88 18.23 3.94
N VAL A 154 -1.17 17.97 5.04
CA VAL A 154 -1.75 17.54 6.32
C VAL A 154 -1.19 18.37 7.47
N ASP A 155 -1.96 18.48 8.57
CA ASP A 155 -1.55 19.24 9.77
C ASP A 155 -0.56 18.47 10.63
N SER A 156 -0.69 17.14 10.66
CA SER A 156 0.25 16.26 11.36
C SER A 156 0.35 14.91 10.67
N VAL A 157 1.57 14.33 10.63
CA VAL A 157 1.84 13.05 10.02
C VAL A 157 2.79 12.23 10.86
N MET A 158 2.52 10.92 10.93
CA MET A 158 3.46 9.92 11.42
C MET A 158 3.58 8.74 10.46
N LEU A 159 4.69 8.02 10.55
CA LEU A 159 4.89 6.77 9.80
C LEU A 159 4.80 5.58 10.75
N CYS A 160 4.31 4.46 10.22
CA CYS A 160 4.39 3.15 10.85
C CYS A 160 4.86 2.10 9.84
N SER A 161 5.29 0.93 10.29
CA SER A 161 5.55 -0.17 9.35
C SER A 161 4.24 -0.79 8.88
N GLU A 162 4.22 -1.20 7.60
CA GLU A 162 3.04 -1.80 6.97
C GLU A 162 2.53 -3.03 7.75
N PRO A 163 3.37 -4.03 8.10
CA PRO A 163 2.89 -5.20 8.83
C PRO A 163 2.43 -4.87 10.27
N PHE A 164 3.01 -3.85 10.93
CA PHE A 164 2.50 -3.37 12.21
C PHE A 164 1.10 -2.77 12.06
N ALA A 165 0.87 -1.94 11.05
CA ALA A 165 -0.45 -1.40 10.77
C ALA A 165 -1.49 -2.52 10.55
N VAL A 166 -1.13 -3.57 9.80
CA VAL A 166 -2.00 -4.74 9.60
C VAL A 166 -2.33 -5.41 10.94
N ALA A 167 -1.34 -5.72 11.77
CA ALA A 167 -1.55 -6.34 13.08
C ALA A 167 -2.45 -5.48 13.98
N TYR A 168 -2.18 -4.18 14.02
CA TYR A 168 -2.96 -3.21 14.80
C TYR A 168 -4.42 -3.14 14.34
N GLY A 169 -4.63 -3.13 13.03
CA GLY A 169 -5.97 -3.13 12.43
C GLY A 169 -6.80 -4.38 12.79
N GLN A 170 -6.14 -5.52 13.01
CA GLN A 170 -6.76 -6.79 13.38
C GLN A 170 -6.85 -7.05 14.89
N ASP A 171 -6.44 -6.10 15.75
CA ASP A 171 -6.30 -6.29 17.20
C ASP A 171 -5.39 -7.49 17.59
N MET A 172 -4.42 -7.80 16.74
CA MET A 172 -3.49 -8.92 16.94
C MET A 172 -2.08 -8.39 17.23
N LEU A 173 -1.86 -7.96 18.47
CA LEU A 173 -0.61 -7.29 18.88
C LEU A 173 0.34 -8.18 19.66
N ASP A 174 -0.05 -9.41 19.95
CA ASP A 174 0.72 -10.33 20.77
C ASP A 174 0.75 -11.74 20.17
N ASP A 175 1.89 -12.39 20.25
CA ASP A 175 2.13 -13.76 19.74
C ASP A 175 1.62 -13.98 18.30
N VAL A 176 1.96 -13.08 17.37
CA VAL A 176 1.54 -13.19 15.96
C VAL A 176 2.67 -12.85 15.00
N LEU A 177 2.74 -13.58 13.89
CA LEU A 177 3.55 -13.25 12.72
C LEU A 177 2.65 -12.60 11.66
N VAL A 178 3.15 -11.57 11.01
CA VAL A 178 2.46 -10.91 9.90
C VAL A 178 3.29 -11.08 8.64
N ILE A 179 2.62 -11.41 7.55
CA ILE A 179 3.15 -11.44 6.17
C ILE A 179 2.34 -10.44 5.37
N ASP A 180 2.94 -9.33 5.02
CA ASP A 180 2.33 -8.36 4.10
C ASP A 180 2.99 -8.47 2.73
N ILE A 181 2.23 -8.90 1.72
CA ILE A 181 2.74 -9.13 0.36
C ILE A 181 2.26 -8.01 -0.56
N GLY A 182 3.12 -7.03 -0.76
CA GLY A 182 2.93 -5.96 -1.71
C GLY A 182 3.38 -6.32 -3.13
N ALA A 183 3.49 -5.30 -3.98
CA ALA A 183 4.08 -5.45 -5.31
C ALA A 183 5.61 -5.41 -5.25
N GLY A 184 6.17 -4.45 -4.51
CA GLY A 184 7.62 -4.24 -4.43
C GLY A 184 8.31 -5.01 -3.32
N THR A 185 7.62 -5.27 -2.21
CA THR A 185 8.15 -5.91 -0.99
C THR A 185 7.21 -6.97 -0.45
N VAL A 186 7.80 -7.92 0.28
CA VAL A 186 7.11 -8.71 1.30
C VAL A 186 7.69 -8.30 2.65
N ASP A 187 6.85 -7.75 3.50
CA ASP A 187 7.23 -7.32 4.83
C ASP A 187 6.73 -8.32 5.87
N LEU A 188 7.67 -8.85 6.65
CA LEU A 188 7.42 -9.81 7.70
C LEU A 188 7.61 -9.12 9.05
N CYS A 189 6.72 -9.38 10.00
CA CYS A 189 6.82 -8.81 11.34
C CYS A 189 6.41 -9.83 12.39
N ARG A 190 7.12 -9.81 13.52
CA ARG A 190 6.78 -10.52 14.75
C ARG A 190 6.23 -9.53 15.78
N MET A 191 5.02 -9.79 16.28
CA MET A 191 4.38 -8.99 17.33
C MET A 191 4.40 -9.78 18.67
N HIS A 192 4.77 -9.10 19.74
CA HIS A 192 4.88 -9.71 21.07
C HIS A 192 4.47 -8.77 22.21
N GLY A 193 3.42 -7.96 21.98
CA GLY A 193 2.84 -7.07 22.99
C GLY A 193 3.49 -5.69 23.12
N THR A 194 4.48 -5.38 22.25
CA THR A 194 5.15 -4.07 22.19
C THR A 194 5.24 -3.59 20.75
N MET A 195 5.66 -2.33 20.57
CA MET A 195 6.03 -1.83 19.24
C MET A 195 7.18 -2.67 18.68
N PRO A 196 7.09 -3.16 17.44
CA PRO A 196 8.14 -3.97 16.85
C PRO A 196 9.41 -3.13 16.61
N GLU A 197 10.56 -3.71 16.96
CA GLU A 197 11.87 -3.16 16.66
C GLU A 197 12.37 -3.66 15.29
N ASP A 198 13.53 -3.15 14.84
CA ASP A 198 14.14 -3.60 13.57
C ASP A 198 14.44 -5.10 13.55
N SER A 199 14.75 -5.69 14.72
CA SER A 199 14.99 -7.13 14.88
C SER A 199 13.73 -7.99 14.74
N ASP A 200 12.55 -7.39 14.89
CA ASP A 200 11.24 -8.04 14.77
C ASP A 200 10.70 -8.01 13.33
N GLN A 201 11.44 -7.43 12.40
CA GLN A 201 10.95 -7.15 11.06
C GLN A 201 11.97 -7.54 9.99
N ILE A 202 11.47 -8.07 8.87
CA ILE A 202 12.27 -8.42 7.69
C ILE A 202 11.53 -7.93 6.44
N THR A 203 12.24 -7.22 5.57
CA THR A 203 11.74 -6.83 4.24
C THR A 203 12.42 -7.68 3.16
N LEU A 204 11.61 -8.36 2.34
CA LEU A 204 12.06 -9.15 1.20
C LEU A 204 11.68 -8.44 -0.10
N LYS A 205 12.54 -8.50 -1.11
CA LYS A 205 12.27 -7.95 -2.46
C LYS A 205 11.61 -8.96 -3.41
N THR A 206 11.39 -10.19 -2.96
CA THR A 206 10.71 -11.25 -3.70
C THR A 206 9.19 -11.13 -3.52
N ALA A 207 8.58 -10.16 -4.18
CA ALA A 207 7.17 -9.78 -4.04
C ALA A 207 6.42 -9.86 -5.39
N GLY A 208 5.33 -9.12 -5.57
CA GLY A 208 4.52 -9.16 -6.77
C GLY A 208 5.26 -8.84 -8.07
N ASP A 209 6.17 -7.86 -8.07
CA ASP A 209 6.97 -7.48 -9.24
C ASP A 209 8.01 -8.57 -9.59
N PHE A 210 8.53 -9.29 -8.57
CA PHE A 210 9.39 -10.45 -8.79
C PHE A 210 8.62 -11.59 -9.48
N VAL A 211 7.36 -11.82 -9.09
CA VAL A 211 6.49 -12.79 -9.76
C VAL A 211 6.24 -12.38 -11.21
N ASP A 212 6.01 -11.09 -11.49
CA ASP A 212 5.83 -10.57 -12.85
C ASP A 212 7.07 -10.80 -13.72
N ALA A 213 8.26 -10.51 -13.20
CA ALA A 213 9.52 -10.76 -13.88
C ALA A 213 9.72 -12.26 -14.16
N LYS A 214 9.48 -13.11 -13.17
CA LYS A 214 9.59 -14.56 -13.31
C LYS A 214 8.62 -15.13 -14.36
N LEU A 215 7.37 -14.64 -14.36
CA LEU A 215 6.37 -15.01 -15.35
C LEU A 215 6.80 -14.59 -16.77
N THR A 216 7.33 -13.37 -16.90
CA THR A 216 7.90 -12.85 -18.15
C THR A 216 8.97 -13.78 -18.72
N ASP A 217 9.92 -14.20 -17.89
CA ASP A 217 11.02 -15.06 -18.30
C ASP A 217 10.52 -16.46 -18.72
N LEU A 218 9.59 -17.03 -17.96
CA LEU A 218 8.99 -18.33 -18.28
C LEU A 218 8.23 -18.30 -19.61
N ILE A 219 7.44 -17.25 -19.86
CA ILE A 219 6.69 -17.15 -21.12
C ILE A 219 7.64 -16.93 -22.30
N ARG A 220 8.67 -16.09 -22.16
CA ARG A 220 9.69 -15.92 -23.23
C ARG A 220 10.43 -17.21 -23.55
N GLN A 221 10.70 -18.03 -22.54
CA GLN A 221 11.39 -19.31 -22.70
C GLN A 221 10.50 -20.38 -23.37
N ASN A 222 9.25 -20.50 -22.90
CA ASN A 222 8.37 -21.61 -23.29
C ASN A 222 7.50 -21.30 -24.52
N HIS A 223 7.25 -20.01 -24.79
CA HIS A 223 6.38 -19.54 -25.87
C HIS A 223 7.09 -18.51 -26.77
N PRO A 224 8.14 -18.93 -27.49
CA PRO A 224 8.89 -18.03 -28.36
C PRO A 224 7.97 -17.45 -29.46
N GLY A 225 8.04 -16.14 -29.64
CA GLY A 225 7.18 -15.41 -30.58
C GLY A 225 5.93 -14.79 -29.97
N ALA A 226 5.52 -15.16 -28.76
CA ALA A 226 4.44 -14.47 -28.04
C ALA A 226 4.82 -13.01 -27.77
N GLN A 227 3.97 -12.08 -28.17
CA GLN A 227 4.17 -10.64 -27.99
C GLN A 227 3.28 -10.15 -26.84
N PHE A 228 3.87 -9.48 -25.87
CA PHE A 228 3.16 -8.95 -24.71
C PHE A 228 3.90 -7.75 -24.13
N SER A 229 3.18 -6.95 -23.39
CA SER A 229 3.74 -5.90 -22.53
C SER A 229 3.71 -6.35 -21.07
N ASP A 230 4.55 -5.72 -20.23
CA ASP A 230 4.57 -5.98 -18.78
C ASP A 230 3.19 -5.79 -18.16
N ARG A 231 2.43 -4.80 -18.65
CA ARG A 231 1.05 -4.57 -18.21
C ARG A 231 0.12 -5.74 -18.52
N MET A 232 0.22 -6.31 -19.70
CA MET A 232 -0.59 -7.48 -20.08
C MET A 232 -0.30 -8.65 -19.16
N LEU A 233 0.97 -8.91 -18.86
CA LEU A 233 1.36 -10.01 -17.96
C LEU A 233 0.91 -9.77 -16.53
N LYS A 234 1.04 -8.53 -16.05
CA LYS A 234 0.51 -8.15 -14.74
C LYS A 234 -1.00 -8.38 -14.64
N ASP A 235 -1.76 -7.97 -15.64
CA ASP A 235 -3.20 -8.18 -15.69
C ASP A 235 -3.58 -9.68 -15.76
N ILE A 236 -2.80 -10.49 -16.47
CA ILE A 236 -2.96 -11.95 -16.51
C ILE A 236 -2.68 -12.55 -15.13
N LYS A 237 -1.55 -12.19 -14.51
CA LYS A 237 -1.21 -12.64 -13.16
C LYS A 237 -2.31 -12.25 -12.16
N GLU A 238 -2.73 -11.00 -12.11
CA GLU A 238 -3.73 -10.54 -11.16
C GLU A 238 -5.07 -11.29 -11.29
N ARG A 239 -5.45 -11.70 -12.50
CA ARG A 239 -6.69 -12.48 -12.74
C ARG A 239 -6.57 -13.97 -12.46
N HIS A 240 -5.39 -14.54 -12.69
CA HIS A 240 -5.23 -16.01 -12.76
C HIS A 240 -4.23 -16.57 -11.75
N SER A 241 -3.63 -15.72 -10.88
CA SER A 241 -2.63 -16.17 -9.92
C SER A 241 -3.14 -17.30 -9.01
N SER A 242 -2.37 -18.37 -8.94
CA SER A 242 -2.68 -19.54 -8.12
C SER A 242 -1.43 -20.37 -7.86
N VAL A 243 -1.38 -20.96 -6.67
CA VAL A 243 -0.40 -21.98 -6.28
C VAL A 243 -1.09 -23.29 -5.86
N ALA A 244 -2.40 -23.40 -6.08
CA ALA A 244 -3.16 -24.59 -5.77
C ALA A 244 -2.66 -25.80 -6.58
N ASP A 245 -2.74 -27.00 -6.01
CA ASP A 245 -2.26 -28.22 -6.67
C ASP A 245 -3.09 -28.60 -7.91
N VAL A 246 -4.37 -28.20 -7.92
CA VAL A 246 -5.25 -28.39 -9.08
C VAL A 246 -5.72 -27.03 -9.58
N MET A 247 -5.39 -26.71 -10.82
CA MET A 247 -5.82 -25.49 -11.51
C MET A 247 -6.65 -25.82 -12.74
N GLN A 248 -7.64 -24.96 -13.03
CA GLN A 248 -8.25 -24.91 -14.37
C GLN A 248 -7.21 -24.38 -15.37
N PRO A 249 -7.17 -24.87 -16.60
CA PRO A 249 -6.30 -24.34 -17.64
C PRO A 249 -6.48 -22.82 -17.81
N VAL A 250 -5.38 -22.09 -17.84
CA VAL A 250 -5.37 -20.65 -18.06
C VAL A 250 -5.00 -20.37 -19.51
N LEU A 251 -6.04 -20.33 -20.35
CA LEU A 251 -5.89 -20.05 -21.78
C LEU A 251 -5.90 -18.53 -21.99
N VAL A 252 -4.84 -18.03 -22.60
CA VAL A 252 -4.63 -16.59 -22.84
C VAL A 252 -4.31 -16.35 -24.31
N THR A 253 -4.96 -15.37 -24.90
CA THR A 253 -4.67 -14.97 -26.28
C THR A 253 -3.61 -13.87 -26.28
N LEU A 254 -2.46 -14.15 -26.90
CA LEU A 254 -1.37 -13.18 -27.12
C LEU A 254 -1.09 -13.08 -28.62
N PRO A 255 -0.67 -11.91 -29.13
CA PRO A 255 -0.28 -11.78 -30.53
C PRO A 255 1.02 -12.52 -30.84
N VAL A 256 1.07 -13.17 -32.01
CA VAL A 256 2.27 -13.68 -32.66
C VAL A 256 2.26 -13.13 -34.08
N ASP A 257 3.24 -12.32 -34.44
CA ASP A 257 3.31 -11.63 -35.74
C ASP A 257 1.99 -10.91 -36.11
N GLY A 258 1.37 -10.26 -35.13
CA GLY A 258 0.12 -9.53 -35.28
C GLY A 258 -1.15 -10.41 -35.35
N LYS A 259 -1.03 -11.73 -35.20
CA LYS A 259 -2.17 -12.67 -35.20
C LYS A 259 -2.48 -13.12 -33.76
N PRO A 260 -3.75 -13.09 -33.32
CA PRO A 260 -4.13 -13.62 -32.03
C PRO A 260 -3.88 -15.13 -31.96
N THR A 261 -3.11 -15.57 -30.98
CA THR A 261 -2.75 -16.99 -30.76
C THR A 261 -3.03 -17.34 -29.31
N GLU A 262 -3.67 -18.49 -29.08
CA GLU A 262 -4.00 -18.98 -27.75
C GLU A 262 -2.82 -19.77 -27.16
N PHE A 263 -2.52 -19.50 -25.89
CA PHE A 263 -1.49 -20.16 -25.10
C PHE A 263 -2.07 -20.65 -23.77
N ASP A 264 -1.66 -21.84 -23.35
CA ASP A 264 -1.89 -22.31 -21.99
C ASP A 264 -0.73 -21.86 -21.10
N LEU A 265 -0.99 -20.92 -20.20
CA LEU A 265 -0.01 -20.33 -19.28
C LEU A 265 -0.14 -20.89 -17.85
N THR A 266 -0.86 -21.97 -17.65
CA THR A 266 -1.13 -22.57 -16.33
C THR A 266 0.15 -22.86 -15.55
N SER A 267 1.10 -23.54 -16.19
CA SER A 267 2.38 -23.94 -15.58
C SER A 267 3.25 -22.74 -15.21
N GLU A 268 3.34 -21.76 -16.11
CA GLU A 268 4.13 -20.55 -15.95
C GLU A 268 3.62 -19.72 -14.79
N ILE A 269 2.31 -19.50 -14.71
CA ILE A 269 1.67 -18.76 -13.63
C ILE A 269 1.89 -19.46 -12.28
N GLN A 270 1.64 -20.77 -12.23
CA GLN A 270 1.83 -21.56 -11.01
C GLN A 270 3.28 -21.51 -10.52
N THR A 271 4.24 -21.71 -11.43
CA THR A 271 5.68 -21.68 -11.13
C THR A 271 6.13 -20.30 -10.64
N ALA A 272 5.70 -19.24 -11.34
CA ALA A 272 6.01 -17.88 -10.95
C ALA A 272 5.43 -17.53 -9.57
N CYS A 273 4.16 -17.86 -9.30
CA CYS A 273 3.52 -17.58 -8.01
C CYS A 273 4.14 -18.39 -6.86
N ARG A 274 4.50 -19.66 -7.09
CA ARG A 274 5.15 -20.50 -6.05
C ARG A 274 6.54 -20.00 -5.65
N SER A 275 7.22 -19.25 -6.49
CA SER A 275 8.60 -18.81 -6.26
C SER A 275 8.77 -17.89 -5.05
N ILE A 276 7.69 -17.24 -4.55
CA ILE A 276 7.76 -16.39 -3.35
C ILE A 276 7.63 -17.17 -2.04
N VAL A 277 7.13 -18.41 -2.06
CA VAL A 277 6.87 -19.19 -0.83
C VAL A 277 8.14 -19.52 -0.05
N PRO A 278 9.21 -20.08 -0.65
CA PRO A 278 10.42 -20.44 0.09
C PRO A 278 11.09 -19.25 0.79
N PRO A 279 11.31 -18.07 0.16
CA PRO A 279 11.91 -16.93 0.86
C PRO A 279 11.04 -16.37 1.97
N ILE A 280 9.70 -16.41 1.86
CA ILE A 280 8.79 -16.02 2.93
C ILE A 280 9.00 -16.93 4.14
N VAL A 281 8.95 -18.25 3.96
CA VAL A 281 9.09 -19.21 5.06
C VAL A 281 10.50 -19.17 5.69
N GLU A 282 11.53 -18.92 4.89
CA GLU A 282 12.89 -18.69 5.42
C GLU A 282 12.94 -17.45 6.32
N GLY A 283 12.29 -16.34 5.89
CA GLY A 283 12.19 -15.13 6.71
C GLY A 283 11.42 -15.36 8.00
N LEU A 284 10.28 -16.06 7.95
CA LEU A 284 9.52 -16.45 9.15
C LEU A 284 10.38 -17.32 10.09
N GLY A 285 11.11 -18.28 9.54
CA GLY A 285 12.02 -19.12 10.33
C GLY A 285 13.10 -18.33 11.08
N LYS A 286 13.62 -17.25 10.47
CA LYS A 286 14.56 -16.33 11.14
C LYS A 286 13.89 -15.57 12.28
N LEU A 287 12.69 -15.03 12.07
CA LEU A 287 11.94 -14.32 13.12
C LEU A 287 11.57 -15.25 14.28
N VAL A 288 11.12 -16.46 13.99
CA VAL A 288 10.83 -17.48 15.03
C VAL A 288 12.10 -17.91 15.75
N GLY A 289 13.16 -18.27 15.03
CA GLY A 289 14.38 -18.84 15.61
C GLY A 289 15.20 -17.86 16.45
N THR A 290 15.01 -16.55 16.29
CA THR A 290 15.64 -15.50 17.11
C THR A 290 14.80 -15.09 18.31
N PHE A 291 13.61 -15.66 18.48
CA PHE A 291 12.72 -15.35 19.60
C PHE A 291 12.84 -16.36 20.74
N ASP A 292 12.32 -15.99 21.90
CA ASP A 292 12.31 -16.84 23.08
C ASP A 292 11.64 -18.21 22.78
N PRO A 293 12.32 -19.33 23.01
CA PRO A 293 11.83 -20.67 22.67
C PRO A 293 10.43 -21.00 23.23
N GLU A 294 10.05 -20.43 24.37
CA GLU A 294 8.73 -20.68 25.00
C GLU A 294 7.57 -20.12 24.17
N PHE A 295 7.83 -19.13 23.29
CA PHE A 295 6.80 -18.48 22.48
C PHE A 295 6.80 -18.93 21.02
N GLN A 296 7.81 -19.63 20.54
CA GLN A 296 7.98 -19.97 19.12
C GLN A 296 6.80 -20.75 18.54
N GLU A 297 6.23 -21.70 19.28
CA GLU A 297 5.08 -22.50 18.82
C GLU A 297 3.84 -21.59 18.63
N ARG A 298 3.57 -20.70 19.61
CA ARG A 298 2.43 -19.78 19.53
C ARG A 298 2.53 -18.82 18.32
N LEU A 299 3.75 -18.34 18.02
CA LEU A 299 4.00 -17.51 16.84
C LEU A 299 3.70 -18.28 15.55
N LYS A 300 4.14 -19.53 15.44
CA LYS A 300 3.90 -20.34 14.23
C LYS A 300 2.42 -20.62 14.02
N ASP A 301 1.64 -20.78 15.08
CA ASP A 301 0.21 -21.08 15.01
C ASP A 301 -0.67 -19.86 14.72
N ARG A 302 -0.09 -18.66 14.67
CA ARG A 302 -0.81 -17.39 14.45
C ARG A 302 -0.10 -16.54 13.41
N VAL A 303 -0.28 -16.89 12.15
CA VAL A 303 0.30 -16.15 11.02
C VAL A 303 -0.78 -15.44 10.23
N LEU A 304 -0.72 -14.11 10.17
CA LEU A 304 -1.61 -13.28 9.36
C LEU A 304 -1.00 -13.06 7.97
N LEU A 305 -1.82 -13.23 6.95
CA LEU A 305 -1.46 -12.99 5.56
C LEU A 305 -2.25 -11.81 5.00
N ALA A 306 -1.56 -10.75 4.59
CA ALA A 306 -2.10 -9.48 4.12
C ALA A 306 -1.48 -9.05 2.80
N GLY A 307 -1.88 -7.88 2.32
CA GLY A 307 -1.43 -7.28 1.07
C GLY A 307 -2.04 -7.87 -0.18
N GLY A 308 -1.83 -7.22 -1.32
CA GLY A 308 -2.41 -7.63 -2.61
C GLY A 308 -1.99 -9.02 -3.05
N GLY A 309 -0.75 -9.44 -2.75
CA GLY A 309 -0.21 -10.76 -3.08
C GLY A 309 -0.88 -11.91 -2.31
N SER A 310 -1.48 -11.63 -1.16
CA SER A 310 -2.22 -12.63 -0.38
C SER A 310 -3.44 -13.20 -1.14
N GLN A 311 -3.88 -12.53 -2.19
CA GLN A 311 -5.00 -12.96 -3.03
C GLN A 311 -4.64 -14.08 -4.02
N ILE A 312 -3.35 -14.45 -4.14
CA ILE A 312 -2.92 -15.62 -4.91
C ILE A 312 -3.63 -16.85 -4.33
N LYS A 313 -4.41 -17.54 -5.17
CA LYS A 313 -5.23 -18.67 -4.72
C LYS A 313 -4.37 -19.80 -4.16
N GLY A 314 -4.69 -20.24 -2.93
CA GLY A 314 -3.99 -21.34 -2.25
C GLY A 314 -2.62 -20.96 -1.66
N LEU A 315 -2.26 -19.65 -1.63
CA LEU A 315 -0.97 -19.21 -1.11
C LEU A 315 -0.85 -19.44 0.38
N ASP A 316 -1.91 -19.21 1.15
CA ASP A 316 -2.04 -19.52 2.56
C ASP A 316 -1.68 -20.98 2.86
N LEU A 317 -2.31 -21.91 2.16
CA LEU A 317 -2.04 -23.35 2.29
C LEU A 317 -0.62 -23.73 1.83
N ALA A 318 -0.10 -23.09 0.79
CA ALA A 318 1.25 -23.35 0.32
C ALA A 318 2.31 -22.88 1.33
N ILE A 319 2.12 -21.71 1.96
CA ILE A 319 3.00 -21.22 3.02
C ILE A 319 2.90 -22.14 4.25
N GLU A 320 1.69 -22.50 4.67
CA GLU A 320 1.45 -23.40 5.80
C GLU A 320 2.15 -24.76 5.59
N LYS A 321 2.01 -25.36 4.42
CA LYS A 321 2.68 -26.60 4.07
C LYS A 321 4.21 -26.48 4.17
N GLU A 322 4.79 -25.45 3.59
CA GLU A 322 6.23 -25.20 3.65
C GLU A 322 6.71 -24.92 5.08
N MET A 323 5.90 -24.22 5.92
CA MET A 323 6.18 -24.02 7.33
C MET A 323 6.19 -25.34 8.11
N VAL A 324 5.24 -26.24 7.86
CA VAL A 324 5.21 -27.57 8.47
C VAL A 324 6.48 -28.35 8.11
N GLU A 325 6.89 -28.32 6.85
CA GLU A 325 8.08 -29.05 6.38
C GLU A 325 9.39 -28.49 6.96
N ARG A 326 9.53 -27.17 7.06
CA ARG A 326 10.79 -26.53 7.46
C ARG A 326 10.85 -26.12 8.92
N LEU A 327 9.72 -25.74 9.54
CA LEU A 327 9.64 -25.18 10.88
C LEU A 327 8.93 -26.11 11.87
N GLY A 328 8.44 -27.27 11.40
CA GLY A 328 7.75 -28.26 12.22
C GLY A 328 6.30 -27.90 12.57
N GLY A 329 5.75 -26.80 12.08
CA GLY A 329 4.38 -26.36 12.31
C GLY A 329 4.09 -25.01 11.67
N GLY A 330 2.82 -24.61 11.60
CA GLY A 330 2.39 -23.32 11.09
C GLY A 330 0.91 -23.30 10.78
N LYS A 331 0.26 -22.17 11.07
CA LYS A 331 -1.13 -21.92 10.69
C LYS A 331 -1.27 -20.52 10.15
N VAL A 332 -1.68 -20.42 8.89
CA VAL A 332 -1.77 -19.16 8.13
C VAL A 332 -3.21 -18.79 7.90
N SER A 333 -3.58 -17.56 8.25
CA SER A 333 -4.92 -17.01 8.05
C SER A 333 -4.85 -15.71 7.26
N ARG A 334 -5.59 -15.61 6.16
CA ARG A 334 -5.69 -14.39 5.38
C ARG A 334 -6.70 -13.44 6.01
N ILE A 335 -6.37 -12.15 6.09
CA ILE A 335 -7.30 -11.11 6.52
C ILE A 335 -8.43 -10.91 5.50
N GLU A 336 -9.58 -10.40 5.94
CA GLU A 336 -10.77 -10.26 5.07
C GLU A 336 -10.59 -9.23 3.96
N GLU A 337 -9.97 -8.07 4.26
CA GLU A 337 -9.76 -6.96 3.31
C GLU A 337 -8.27 -6.73 3.04
N PRO A 338 -7.59 -7.64 2.35
CA PRO A 338 -6.13 -7.60 2.23
C PRO A 338 -5.57 -6.36 1.51
N LEU A 339 -6.35 -5.73 0.63
CA LEU A 339 -5.96 -4.50 -0.06
C LEU A 339 -6.07 -3.24 0.81
N TYR A 340 -6.82 -3.31 1.89
CA TYR A 340 -7.02 -2.20 2.83
C TYR A 340 -6.41 -2.46 4.21
N GLY A 341 -5.81 -3.62 4.43
CA GLY A 341 -5.26 -4.00 5.74
C GLY A 341 -4.32 -2.94 6.32
N GLY A 342 -3.34 -2.50 5.54
CA GLY A 342 -2.41 -1.43 5.92
C GLY A 342 -3.11 -0.09 6.17
N ALA A 343 -3.95 0.36 5.23
CA ALA A 343 -4.66 1.64 5.36
C ALA A 343 -5.68 1.66 6.51
N ASN A 344 -6.44 0.57 6.71
CA ASN A 344 -7.37 0.46 7.84
C ASN A 344 -6.64 0.44 9.19
N GLY A 345 -5.52 -0.28 9.27
CA GLY A 345 -4.70 -0.30 10.47
C GLY A 345 -4.07 1.04 10.77
N ALA A 346 -3.54 1.72 9.75
CA ALA A 346 -3.02 3.08 9.86
C ALA A 346 -4.10 4.07 10.31
N LEU A 347 -5.33 3.96 9.78
CA LEU A 347 -6.46 4.77 10.24
C LEU A 347 -6.79 4.51 11.71
N LYS A 348 -6.80 3.25 12.13
CA LYS A 348 -7.06 2.88 13.53
C LYS A 348 -5.98 3.45 14.44
N ILE A 349 -4.70 3.34 14.07
CA ILE A 349 -3.59 3.97 14.78
C ILE A 349 -3.82 5.49 14.87
N ALA A 350 -4.18 6.14 13.75
CA ALA A 350 -4.43 7.58 13.74
C ALA A 350 -5.51 8.01 14.74
N HIS A 351 -6.58 7.23 14.83
CA HIS A 351 -7.71 7.50 15.74
C HIS A 351 -7.36 7.23 17.21
N ASP A 352 -6.54 6.22 17.50
CA ASP A 352 -6.22 5.80 18.85
C ASP A 352 -5.08 6.63 19.49
N MET A 353 -4.32 7.39 18.67
CA MET A 353 -3.27 8.28 19.18
C MET A 353 -3.89 9.45 19.98
N PRO A 354 -3.34 9.74 21.19
CA PRO A 354 -3.79 10.88 21.99
C PRO A 354 -3.63 12.21 21.28
N GLU A 355 -4.52 13.17 21.58
CA GLU A 355 -4.50 14.48 20.95
C GLU A 355 -3.19 15.24 21.19
N ASP A 356 -2.62 15.17 22.40
CA ASP A 356 -1.34 15.78 22.73
C ASP A 356 -0.14 15.16 21.97
N PHE A 357 -0.27 13.97 21.47
CA PHE A 357 0.72 13.35 20.58
C PHE A 357 0.71 14.04 19.20
N TRP A 358 -0.46 14.26 18.63
CA TRP A 358 -0.61 14.96 17.36
C TRP A 358 -0.14 16.41 17.41
N GLU A 359 -0.40 17.12 18.52
CA GLU A 359 0.06 18.49 18.71
C GLU A 359 1.59 18.61 18.72
N ARG A 360 2.30 17.61 19.20
CA ARG A 360 3.78 17.57 19.20
C ARG A 360 4.39 17.30 17.81
N LEU A 361 3.61 16.83 16.86
CA LEU A 361 4.05 16.52 15.49
C LEU A 361 3.80 17.66 14.48
N LYS A 362 3.07 18.71 14.90
CA LYS A 362 2.77 19.90 14.08
C LYS A 362 4.01 20.71 13.69
#